data_93ee63522d6eedd3b4cc0876aeb818c1
#
_entry.id   93ee63522d6eedd3b4cc0876aeb818c1
#
_cell.length_a   1.000
_cell.length_b   1.000
_cell.length_c   1.000
_cell.angle_alpha   90.00
_cell.angle_beta   90.00
_cell.angle_gamma   90.00
#
_symmetry.space_group_name_H-M   'P 1'
#
loop_
_entity.id
_entity.type
_entity.pdbx_description
1 polymer ?
#
loop_
_entity_poly.entity_id
_entity_poly.type
_entity_poly.pdbx_seq_one_letter_code
_entity_poly.pdbx_strand_id
1 'polypeptide(L)'
;MSKNKKTIKNLIIFILLIILTFYIILKDQDVTEILQVLRNVRLEYVLIAIVAMLIYLILETVNMGRTLKTLNEKSSFIQNFKYVLIGFFFSSITPAASGGQPMQIYYMHKNGISVANSTLSLLINLCSFQIITISFAMISLFFYHNYLTTGLV
;
A
#
# COMPACT_ATOMS: atom_id res chain seq x y z
N MET A 1 27.59 18.33 16.02
CA MET A 1 27.42 17.99 14.60
C MET A 1 26.01 18.43 14.17
N SER A 2 25.90 19.40 13.27
CA SER A 2 24.64 20.09 12.93
C SER A 2 23.55 19.07 12.49
N LYS A 3 22.33 19.24 12.98
CA LYS A 3 21.12 18.44 12.65
C LYS A 3 20.98 18.25 11.13
N ASN A 4 21.36 19.23 10.32
CA ASN A 4 21.35 19.17 8.86
C ASN A 4 22.32 18.13 8.28
N LYS A 5 23.52 17.96 8.84
CA LYS A 5 24.48 16.97 8.33
C LYS A 5 23.99 15.52 8.52
N LYS A 6 23.30 15.25 9.63
CA LYS A 6 22.72 13.92 9.89
C LYS A 6 21.56 13.62 8.92
N THR A 7 20.73 14.62 8.63
CA THR A 7 19.63 14.51 7.68
C THR A 7 20.14 14.29 6.26
N ILE A 8 21.13 15.04 5.82
CA ILE A 8 21.77 14.87 4.49
C ILE A 8 22.41 13.50 4.36
N LYS A 9 23.13 13.03 5.37
CA LYS A 9 23.72 11.68 5.38
C LYS A 9 22.65 10.59 5.22
N ASN A 10 21.56 10.69 5.98
CA ASN A 10 20.46 9.72 5.88
C ASN A 10 19.77 9.76 4.50
N LEU A 11 19.62 10.94 3.91
CA LEU A 11 19.07 11.09 2.56
C LEU A 11 19.98 10.45 1.50
N ILE A 12 21.29 10.65 1.61
CA ILE A 12 22.27 10.04 0.70
C ILE A 12 22.22 8.51 0.81
N ILE A 13 22.20 7.97 2.04
CA ILE A 13 22.09 6.52 2.27
C ILE A 13 20.78 5.99 1.64
N PHE A 14 19.67 6.69 1.81
CA PHE A 14 18.37 6.30 1.25
C PHE A 14 18.39 6.27 -0.28
N ILE A 15 18.95 7.31 -0.92
CA ILE A 15 19.09 7.36 -2.38
C ILE A 15 20.01 6.24 -2.87
N LEU A 16 21.10 5.97 -2.16
CA LEU A 16 22.05 4.90 -2.51
C LEU A 16 21.40 3.52 -2.41
N LEU A 17 20.57 3.29 -1.41
CA LEU A 17 19.78 2.06 -1.29
C LEU A 17 18.78 1.91 -2.44
N ILE A 18 18.10 2.98 -2.85
CA ILE A 18 17.18 2.96 -4.01
C ILE A 18 17.95 2.58 -5.28
N ILE A 19 19.08 3.25 -5.55
CA ILE A 19 19.90 2.97 -6.73
C ILE A 19 20.41 1.52 -6.70
N LEU A 20 20.89 1.04 -5.55
CA LEU A 20 21.34 -0.34 -5.40
C LEU A 20 20.21 -1.35 -5.65
N THR A 21 19.01 -1.09 -5.14
CA THR A 21 17.85 -1.94 -5.36
C THR A 21 17.49 -2.02 -6.84
N PHE A 22 17.41 -0.86 -7.52
CA PHE A 22 17.16 -0.84 -8.96
C PHE A 22 18.28 -1.51 -9.77
N TYR A 23 19.53 -1.32 -9.37
CA TYR A 23 20.65 -2.00 -10.02
C TYR A 23 20.57 -3.52 -9.88
N ILE A 24 20.26 -4.04 -8.70
CA ILE A 24 20.11 -5.50 -8.45
C ILE A 24 18.94 -6.06 -9.27
N ILE A 25 17.80 -5.37 -9.32
CA ILE A 25 16.61 -5.83 -10.03
C ILE A 25 16.82 -5.81 -11.55
N LEU A 26 17.48 -4.78 -12.08
CA LEU A 26 17.64 -4.58 -13.52
C LEU A 26 18.90 -5.26 -14.09
N LYS A 27 19.84 -5.67 -13.25
CA LYS A 27 21.14 -6.24 -13.66
C LYS A 27 20.99 -7.45 -14.58
N ASP A 28 20.04 -8.32 -14.28
CA ASP A 28 19.80 -9.57 -15.01
C ASP A 28 18.59 -9.49 -15.96
N GLN A 29 18.04 -8.28 -16.16
CA GLN A 29 16.90 -8.01 -17.05
C GLN A 29 17.36 -7.32 -18.34
N ASP A 30 16.89 -7.81 -19.46
CA ASP A 30 17.09 -7.11 -20.73
C ASP A 30 16.13 -5.91 -20.79
N VAL A 31 16.67 -4.71 -20.59
CA VAL A 31 15.91 -3.46 -20.65
C VAL A 31 15.20 -3.30 -22.00
N THR A 32 15.78 -3.85 -23.08
CA THR A 32 15.19 -3.82 -24.42
C THR A 32 13.93 -4.68 -24.45
N GLU A 33 13.95 -5.84 -23.83
CA GLU A 33 12.79 -6.73 -23.72
C GLU A 33 11.67 -6.09 -22.89
N ILE A 34 12.01 -5.47 -21.77
CA ILE A 34 11.05 -4.71 -20.94
C ILE A 34 10.39 -3.60 -21.76
N LEU A 35 11.16 -2.83 -22.55
CA LEU A 35 10.63 -1.78 -23.40
C LEU A 35 9.75 -2.32 -24.53
N GLN A 36 10.10 -3.48 -25.12
CA GLN A 36 9.27 -4.15 -26.12
C GLN A 36 7.93 -4.63 -25.53
N VAL A 37 7.97 -5.24 -24.34
CA VAL A 37 6.74 -5.64 -23.63
C VAL A 37 5.85 -4.44 -23.34
N LEU A 38 6.42 -3.34 -22.82
CA LEU A 38 5.69 -2.09 -22.58
C LEU A 38 5.06 -1.50 -23.85
N ARG A 39 5.75 -1.62 -24.99
CA ARG A 39 5.24 -1.13 -26.29
C ARG A 39 4.07 -1.97 -26.82
N ASN A 40 4.04 -3.26 -26.46
CA ASN A 40 3.03 -4.21 -26.90
C ASN A 40 1.89 -4.39 -25.88
N VAL A 41 1.92 -3.65 -24.76
CA VAL A 41 0.84 -3.70 -23.77
C VAL A 41 -0.46 -3.21 -24.40
N ARG A 42 -1.50 -4.03 -24.32
CA ARG A 42 -2.84 -3.63 -24.77
C ARG A 42 -3.39 -2.58 -23.83
N LEU A 43 -3.64 -1.40 -24.37
CA LEU A 43 -4.14 -0.22 -23.62
C LEU A 43 -5.40 -0.52 -22.82
N GLU A 44 -6.25 -1.43 -23.32
CA GLU A 44 -7.47 -1.89 -22.65
C GLU A 44 -7.20 -2.41 -21.23
N TYR A 45 -6.18 -3.28 -21.05
CA TYR A 45 -5.83 -3.81 -19.72
C TYR A 45 -5.27 -2.74 -18.80
N VAL A 46 -4.51 -1.78 -19.35
CA VAL A 46 -4.00 -0.65 -18.56
C VAL A 46 -5.15 0.22 -18.05
N LEU A 47 -6.13 0.51 -18.90
CA LEU A 47 -7.31 1.27 -18.51
C LEU A 47 -8.14 0.54 -17.46
N ILE A 48 -8.34 -0.77 -17.63
CA ILE A 48 -9.04 -1.60 -16.63
C ILE A 48 -8.30 -1.56 -15.29
N ALA A 49 -6.97 -1.68 -15.29
CA ALA A 49 -6.18 -1.62 -14.07
C ALA A 49 -6.27 -0.25 -13.38
N ILE A 50 -6.23 0.85 -14.13
CA ILE A 50 -6.40 2.20 -13.60
C ILE A 50 -7.79 2.37 -12.97
N VAL A 51 -8.85 1.94 -13.66
CA VAL A 51 -10.22 2.02 -13.15
C VAL A 51 -10.36 1.17 -11.87
N ALA A 52 -9.83 -0.06 -11.87
CA ALA A 52 -9.85 -0.92 -10.69
C ALA A 52 -9.12 -0.28 -9.51
N MET A 53 -7.96 0.37 -9.74
CA MET A 53 -7.22 1.08 -8.70
C MET A 53 -8.00 2.29 -8.16
N LEU A 54 -8.67 3.05 -9.01
CA LEU A 54 -9.52 4.16 -8.57
C LEU A 54 -10.69 3.69 -7.72
N ILE A 55 -11.36 2.61 -8.13
CA ILE A 55 -12.43 2.00 -7.35
C ILE A 55 -11.90 1.55 -5.99
N TYR A 56 -10.75 0.89 -5.96
CA TYR A 56 -10.11 0.45 -4.71
C TYR A 56 -9.84 1.64 -3.76
N LEU A 57 -9.26 2.74 -4.25
CA LEU A 57 -8.99 3.94 -3.45
C LEU A 57 -10.27 4.57 -2.88
N ILE A 58 -11.35 4.58 -3.67
CA ILE A 58 -12.65 5.09 -3.22
C ILE A 58 -13.23 4.19 -2.12
N LEU A 59 -13.21 2.87 -2.31
CA LEU A 59 -13.72 1.91 -1.34
C LEU A 59 -12.94 1.98 -0.03
N GLU A 60 -11.62 2.06 -0.09
CA GLU A 60 -10.74 2.22 1.09
C GLU A 60 -11.04 3.52 1.84
N THR A 61 -11.28 4.61 1.09
CA THR A 61 -11.67 5.91 1.66
C THR A 61 -13.01 5.83 2.41
N VAL A 62 -13.99 5.15 1.82
CA VAL A 62 -15.30 4.94 2.44
C VAL A 62 -15.16 4.06 3.69
N ASN A 63 -14.37 2.99 3.61
CA ASN A 63 -14.13 2.10 4.72
C ASN A 63 -13.48 2.82 5.91
N MET A 64 -12.43 3.61 5.64
CA MET A 64 -11.78 4.45 6.65
C MET A 64 -12.77 5.43 7.31
N GLY A 65 -13.61 6.09 6.50
CA GLY A 65 -14.63 7.02 7.01
C GLY A 65 -15.67 6.33 7.89
N ARG A 66 -16.10 5.11 7.54
CA ARG A 66 -17.02 4.31 8.36
C ARG A 66 -16.38 3.94 9.68
N THR A 67 -15.15 3.49 9.67
CA THR A 67 -14.41 3.10 10.89
C THR A 67 -14.22 4.29 11.83
N LEU A 68 -13.79 5.45 11.31
CA LEU A 68 -13.66 6.67 12.10
C LEU A 68 -15.01 7.12 12.68
N LYS A 69 -16.08 7.05 11.90
CA LYS A 69 -17.43 7.38 12.37
C LYS A 69 -17.89 6.46 13.53
N THR A 70 -17.57 5.17 13.48
CA THR A 70 -17.87 4.22 14.57
C THR A 70 -17.10 4.57 15.85
N LEU A 71 -15.94 5.19 15.72
CA LEU A 71 -15.13 5.70 16.84
C LEU A 71 -15.54 7.11 17.30
N ASN A 72 -16.69 7.62 16.81
CA ASN A 72 -17.19 8.97 17.07
C ASN A 72 -16.27 10.10 16.59
N GLU A 73 -15.36 9.83 15.65
CA GLU A 73 -14.50 10.82 15.05
C GLU A 73 -15.18 11.43 13.81
N LYS A 74 -15.06 12.75 13.68
CA LYS A 74 -15.61 13.49 12.53
C LYS A 74 -14.53 13.65 11.48
N SER A 75 -14.77 13.08 10.31
CA SER A 75 -13.90 13.26 9.14
C SER A 75 -14.72 13.38 7.87
N SER A 76 -14.28 14.22 6.94
CA SER A 76 -14.91 14.31 5.61
C SER A 76 -14.33 13.27 4.67
N PHE A 77 -15.07 12.97 3.58
CA PHE A 77 -14.58 12.07 2.53
C PHE A 77 -13.22 12.51 1.98
N ILE A 78 -13.03 13.81 1.73
CA ILE A 78 -11.78 14.36 1.20
C ILE A 78 -10.62 14.18 2.20
N GLN A 79 -10.87 14.32 3.50
CA GLN A 79 -9.86 14.06 4.52
C GLN A 79 -9.46 12.59 4.55
N ASN A 80 -10.43 11.68 4.52
CA ASN A 80 -10.19 10.23 4.48
C ASN A 80 -9.42 9.83 3.22
N PHE A 81 -9.78 10.38 2.06
CA PHE A 81 -9.06 10.16 0.81
C PHE A 81 -7.59 10.60 0.91
N LYS A 82 -7.34 11.76 1.51
CA LYS A 82 -5.96 12.22 1.77
C LYS A 82 -5.19 11.26 2.68
N TYR A 83 -5.82 10.73 3.74
CA TYR A 83 -5.17 9.75 4.62
C TYR A 83 -4.83 8.47 3.87
N VAL A 84 -5.73 7.96 3.04
CA VAL A 84 -5.47 6.79 2.19
C VAL A 84 -4.29 7.05 1.27
N LEU A 85 -4.27 8.16 0.53
CA LEU A 85 -3.16 8.52 -0.35
C LEU A 85 -1.83 8.69 0.39
N ILE A 86 -1.83 9.30 1.58
CA ILE A 86 -0.64 9.41 2.44
C ILE A 86 -0.13 8.02 2.81
N GLY A 87 -1.03 7.10 3.18
CA GLY A 87 -0.67 5.72 3.47
C GLY A 87 0.03 5.05 2.29
N PHE A 88 -0.55 5.12 1.10
CA PHE A 88 0.03 4.56 -0.12
C PHE A 88 1.39 5.18 -0.46
N PHE A 89 1.47 6.51 -0.45
CA PHE A 89 2.70 7.22 -0.78
C PHE A 89 3.85 6.82 0.16
N PHE A 90 3.63 6.89 1.48
CA PHE A 90 4.68 6.56 2.42
C PHE A 90 5.00 5.06 2.48
N SER A 91 4.04 4.19 2.21
CA SER A 91 4.29 2.76 2.04
C SER A 91 5.19 2.47 0.83
N SER A 92 4.98 3.17 -0.28
CA SER A 92 5.76 2.92 -1.51
C SER A 92 7.22 3.41 -1.42
N ILE A 93 7.52 4.40 -0.57
CA ILE A 93 8.87 4.96 -0.44
C ILE A 93 9.64 4.46 0.80
N THR A 94 9.02 3.61 1.63
CA THR A 94 9.67 3.10 2.85
C THR A 94 9.91 1.59 2.77
N PRO A 95 11.03 1.09 3.33
CA PRO A 95 11.32 -0.33 3.35
C PRO A 95 10.17 -1.13 4.01
N ALA A 96 9.80 -2.25 3.41
CA ALA A 96 8.71 -3.12 3.87
C ALA A 96 7.37 -2.38 4.10
N ALA A 97 7.11 -1.30 3.38
CA ALA A 97 5.90 -0.46 3.49
C ALA A 97 5.63 0.09 4.91
N SER A 98 6.67 0.15 5.75
CA SER A 98 6.55 0.44 7.19
C SER A 98 6.12 1.88 7.53
N GLY A 99 6.28 2.83 6.60
CA GLY A 99 5.99 4.24 6.82
C GLY A 99 4.53 4.65 6.64
N GLY A 100 3.73 3.85 5.94
CA GLY A 100 2.36 4.23 5.58
C GLY A 100 1.46 4.50 6.78
N GLN A 101 1.29 3.50 7.65
CA GLN A 101 0.42 3.60 8.82
C GLN A 101 0.88 4.68 9.83
N PRO A 102 2.16 4.77 10.22
CA PRO A 102 2.60 5.85 11.11
C PRO A 102 2.33 7.25 10.56
N MET A 103 2.49 7.44 9.25
CA MET A 103 2.21 8.74 8.63
C MET A 103 0.71 9.02 8.54
N GLN A 104 -0.13 8.03 8.32
CA GLN A 104 -1.57 8.19 8.41
C GLN A 104 -1.98 8.65 9.81
N ILE A 105 -1.50 7.98 10.87
CA ILE A 105 -1.76 8.36 12.27
C ILE A 105 -1.30 9.81 12.53
N TYR A 106 -0.11 10.17 12.08
CA TYR A 106 0.42 11.53 12.24
C TYR A 106 -0.50 12.58 11.61
N TYR A 107 -0.95 12.37 10.37
CA TYR A 107 -1.80 13.33 9.68
C TYR A 107 -3.25 13.34 10.23
N MET A 108 -3.78 12.21 10.67
CA MET A 108 -5.05 12.14 11.38
C MET A 108 -4.99 12.94 12.67
N HIS A 109 -3.92 12.76 13.45
CA HIS A 109 -3.71 13.49 14.69
C HIS A 109 -3.56 15.01 14.44
N LYS A 110 -2.83 15.40 13.40
CA LYS A 110 -2.71 16.82 13.01
C LYS A 110 -4.06 17.45 12.67
N ASN A 111 -5.03 16.67 12.23
CA ASN A 111 -6.38 17.12 11.91
C ASN A 111 -7.38 16.94 13.08
N GLY A 112 -6.88 16.69 14.30
CA GLY A 112 -7.66 16.66 15.53
C GLY A 112 -8.21 15.29 15.93
N ILE A 113 -7.92 14.20 15.18
CA ILE A 113 -8.30 12.85 15.55
C ILE A 113 -7.30 12.35 16.61
N SER A 114 -7.78 11.69 17.66
CA SER A 114 -6.88 11.17 18.69
C SER A 114 -5.95 10.08 18.12
N VAL A 115 -4.73 10.00 18.64
CA VAL A 115 -3.76 8.95 18.21
C VAL A 115 -4.33 7.56 18.47
N ALA A 116 -5.04 7.37 19.59
CA ALA A 116 -5.67 6.10 19.94
C ALA A 116 -6.72 5.69 18.89
N ASN A 117 -7.64 6.58 18.53
CA ASN A 117 -8.69 6.30 17.55
C ASN A 117 -8.12 6.16 16.14
N SER A 118 -7.09 6.93 15.78
CA SER A 118 -6.37 6.77 14.51
C SER A 118 -5.75 5.38 14.40
N THR A 119 -5.03 4.94 15.44
CA THR A 119 -4.40 3.63 15.49
C THR A 119 -5.45 2.52 15.45
N LEU A 120 -6.51 2.64 16.25
CA LEU A 120 -7.60 1.66 16.30
C LEU A 120 -8.31 1.53 14.95
N SER A 121 -8.57 2.65 14.27
CA SER A 121 -9.16 2.66 12.93
C SER A 121 -8.32 1.87 11.93
N LEU A 122 -7.00 2.08 11.91
CA LEU A 122 -6.10 1.35 11.01
C LEU A 122 -6.00 -0.14 11.38
N LEU A 123 -5.99 -0.47 12.67
CA LEU A 123 -6.00 -1.88 13.11
C LEU A 123 -7.28 -2.60 12.70
N ILE A 124 -8.45 -1.98 12.86
CA ILE A 124 -9.72 -2.54 12.42
C ILE A 124 -9.69 -2.81 10.91
N ASN A 125 -9.22 -1.86 10.10
CA ASN A 125 -9.11 -2.03 8.66
C ASN A 125 -8.14 -3.16 8.29
N LEU A 126 -6.97 -3.23 8.95
CA LEU A 126 -5.99 -4.29 8.76
C LEU A 126 -6.54 -5.68 9.10
N CYS A 127 -7.19 -5.80 10.27
CA CYS A 127 -7.81 -7.07 10.70
C CYS A 127 -8.93 -7.50 9.74
N SER A 128 -9.77 -6.57 9.30
CA SER A 128 -10.84 -6.85 8.34
C SER A 128 -10.29 -7.36 7.00
N PHE A 129 -9.25 -6.71 6.48
CA PHE A 129 -8.57 -7.14 5.27
C PHE A 129 -7.97 -8.54 5.44
N GLN A 130 -7.32 -8.81 6.57
CA GLN A 130 -6.70 -10.11 6.85
C GLN A 130 -7.73 -11.23 6.95
N ILE A 131 -8.86 -10.99 7.62
CA ILE A 131 -9.96 -11.98 7.73
C ILE A 131 -10.49 -12.33 6.34
N ILE A 132 -10.75 -11.32 5.49
CA ILE A 132 -11.23 -11.53 4.13
C ILE A 132 -10.22 -12.32 3.30
N THR A 133 -8.94 -11.95 3.37
CA THR A 133 -7.87 -12.63 2.62
C THR A 133 -7.74 -14.11 3.04
N ILE A 134 -7.76 -14.39 4.34
CA ILE A 134 -7.72 -15.77 4.85
C ILE A 134 -8.97 -16.53 4.41
N SER A 135 -10.16 -15.91 4.46
CA SER A 135 -11.40 -16.55 4.02
C SER A 135 -11.34 -16.95 2.53
N PHE A 136 -10.84 -16.06 1.66
CA PHE A 136 -10.66 -16.38 0.25
C PHE A 136 -9.62 -17.48 0.03
N ALA A 137 -8.52 -17.48 0.79
CA ALA A 137 -7.51 -18.54 0.72
C ALA A 137 -8.11 -19.90 1.11
N MET A 138 -8.90 -19.96 2.18
CA MET A 138 -9.57 -21.18 2.62
C MET A 138 -10.58 -21.70 1.57
N ILE A 139 -11.38 -20.81 1.01
CA ILE A 139 -12.32 -21.14 -0.07
C ILE A 139 -11.56 -21.67 -1.28
N SER A 140 -10.49 -21.01 -1.68
CA SER A 140 -9.65 -21.45 -2.80
C SER A 140 -9.06 -22.83 -2.58
N LEU A 141 -8.52 -23.10 -1.39
CA LEU A 141 -8.00 -24.42 -1.02
C LEU A 141 -9.08 -25.50 -1.10
N PHE A 142 -10.30 -25.19 -0.66
CA PHE A 142 -11.40 -26.16 -0.71
C PHE A 142 -11.80 -26.53 -2.16
N PHE A 143 -11.88 -25.55 -3.05
CA PHE A 143 -12.28 -25.79 -4.44
C PHE A 143 -11.16 -26.33 -5.32
N TYR A 144 -9.89 -26.01 -5.02
CA TYR A 144 -8.73 -26.36 -5.85
C TYR A 144 -7.81 -27.41 -5.22
N HIS A 145 -8.29 -28.11 -4.18
CA HIS A 145 -7.52 -29.19 -3.50
C HIS A 145 -6.93 -30.22 -4.50
N ASN A 146 -7.73 -30.64 -5.51
CA ASN A 146 -7.29 -31.63 -6.49
C ASN A 146 -6.13 -31.14 -7.38
N TYR A 147 -6.03 -29.83 -7.64
CA TYR A 147 -4.94 -29.25 -8.43
C TYR A 147 -3.62 -29.14 -7.64
N LEU A 148 -3.71 -28.97 -6.32
CA LEU A 148 -2.53 -28.90 -5.46
C LEU A 148 -1.90 -30.27 -5.23
N THR A 149 -2.70 -31.32 -5.21
CA THR A 149 -2.20 -32.70 -5.05
C THR A 149 -1.61 -33.28 -6.33
N THR A 150 -2.07 -32.86 -7.51
CA THR A 150 -1.53 -33.32 -8.82
C THR A 150 -0.30 -32.51 -9.27
N GLY A 151 -0.05 -31.33 -8.76
CA GLY A 151 1.10 -30.51 -9.13
C GLY A 151 2.34 -30.67 -8.26
N LEU A 152 2.30 -31.57 -7.25
CA LEU A 152 3.42 -31.88 -6.34
C LEU A 152 4.02 -33.27 -6.54
N VAL A 153 3.62 -33.98 -7.62
CA VAL A 153 4.20 -35.29 -8.01
C VAL A 153 5.07 -35.13 -9.27
#